data_d7600ba52602aca8b12d4fa48862aafc
#
_entry.id   d7600ba52602aca8b12d4fa48862aafc
#
_cell.length_a   1.000
_cell.length_b   1.000
_cell.length_c   1.000
_cell.angle_alpha   90.00
_cell.angle_beta   90.00
_cell.angle_gamma   90.00
#
_symmetry.space_group_name_H-M   'P 1'
#
loop_
_entity.id
_entity.type
_entity.pdbx_description
1 polymer ?
#
loop_
_entity_poly.entity_id
_entity_poly.type
_entity_poly.pdbx_seq_one_letter_code
_entity_poly.pdbx_strand_id
1 'polypeptide(L)'
;MKLNNIVEVKATLVLKTGLHIGSGDSEMHIGGIDNAVIKNPITQKPYIPGSSLKGKIRSLLEWRSGEVKEKPLSISDIKGSNAEMVKNILRLFGVSADSNKDEPVVKEIGVARLGFQDCEFTSDWEQYLEENNLSATEAKFENTIDRITSTAGNPRQTERIPAGAKFDFKLTLRQFENDSENLIDLLLKGLRLLELDSLGGSGSRGYGKVEFQNLTVGDKAVNLKEINPFA
;
A
#
# COMPACT_ATOMS: atom_id res chain seq x y z
N MET A 1 22.44 15.45 10.85
CA MET A 1 21.05 15.30 10.35
C MET A 1 20.12 16.04 11.29
N LYS A 2 19.47 17.12 10.83
CA LYS A 2 18.54 17.93 11.63
C LYS A 2 17.16 17.83 11.00
N LEU A 3 16.15 17.50 11.80
CA LEU A 3 14.75 17.45 11.38
C LEU A 3 14.23 18.90 11.26
N ASN A 4 13.80 19.26 10.06
CA ASN A 4 13.29 20.61 9.78
C ASN A 4 11.77 20.66 9.80
N ASN A 5 11.11 19.59 9.34
CA ASN A 5 9.66 19.54 9.22
C ASN A 5 9.13 18.11 9.22
N ILE A 6 7.83 17.96 9.52
CA ILE A 6 7.07 16.74 9.30
C ILE A 6 5.81 17.13 8.53
N VAL A 7 5.75 16.71 7.27
CA VAL A 7 4.62 17.00 6.38
C VAL A 7 3.62 15.86 6.48
N GLU A 8 2.35 16.16 6.70
CA GLU A 8 1.27 15.19 6.59
C GLU A 8 0.80 15.07 5.13
N VAL A 9 0.56 13.85 4.70
CA VAL A 9 -0.09 13.53 3.43
C VAL A 9 -1.39 12.82 3.77
N LYS A 10 -2.50 13.38 3.34
CA LYS A 10 -3.85 12.91 3.66
C LYS A 10 -4.68 12.72 2.39
N ALA A 11 -5.56 11.73 2.40
CA ALA A 11 -6.53 11.51 1.33
C ALA A 11 -7.68 10.64 1.84
N THR A 12 -8.76 10.57 1.08
CA THR A 12 -9.73 9.48 1.16
C THR A 12 -9.29 8.40 0.16
N LEU A 13 -8.91 7.22 0.65
CA LEU A 13 -8.60 6.07 -0.19
C LEU A 13 -9.91 5.32 -0.49
N VAL A 14 -10.31 5.30 -1.75
CA VAL A 14 -11.56 4.70 -2.22
C VAL A 14 -11.27 3.40 -2.97
N LEU A 15 -11.96 2.32 -2.61
CA LEU A 15 -11.88 1.06 -3.34
C LEU A 15 -12.71 1.13 -4.63
N LYS A 16 -12.07 1.00 -5.78
CA LYS A 16 -12.75 0.92 -7.08
C LYS A 16 -13.22 -0.50 -7.38
N THR A 17 -12.54 -1.49 -6.80
CA THR A 17 -12.90 -2.92 -6.84
C THR A 17 -12.70 -3.54 -5.48
N GLY A 18 -13.30 -4.73 -5.23
CA GLY A 18 -13.18 -5.40 -3.94
C GLY A 18 -11.73 -5.65 -3.54
N LEU A 19 -11.39 -5.45 -2.28
CA LEU A 19 -10.04 -5.58 -1.72
C LEU A 19 -9.94 -6.78 -0.78
N HIS A 20 -8.91 -7.60 -0.97
CA HIS A 20 -8.53 -8.64 -0.03
C HIS A 20 -7.09 -8.40 0.47
N ILE A 21 -6.98 -8.16 1.77
CA ILE A 21 -5.72 -8.21 2.51
C ILE A 21 -5.95 -9.25 3.61
N GLY A 22 -5.26 -10.40 3.52
CA GLY A 22 -5.46 -11.51 4.43
C GLY A 22 -5.01 -11.19 5.85
N SER A 23 -5.68 -11.81 6.84
CA SER A 23 -5.33 -11.70 8.26
C SER A 23 -3.97 -12.32 8.61
N GLY A 24 -3.45 -13.19 7.74
CA GLY A 24 -2.25 -13.99 8.04
C GLY A 24 -2.54 -15.17 8.98
N ASP A 25 -3.74 -15.28 9.50
CA ASP A 25 -4.17 -16.41 10.32
C ASP A 25 -4.46 -17.63 9.45
N SER A 26 -3.79 -18.74 9.77
CA SER A 26 -4.00 -20.04 9.14
C SER A 26 -5.02 -20.91 9.88
N GLU A 27 -5.73 -20.37 10.88
CA GLU A 27 -6.75 -21.12 11.59
C GLU A 27 -7.98 -21.31 10.69
N MET A 28 -8.14 -22.53 10.18
CA MET A 28 -9.35 -22.95 9.49
C MET A 28 -10.49 -23.11 10.50
N HIS A 29 -11.39 -22.16 10.52
CA HIS A 29 -12.65 -22.33 11.25
C HIS A 29 -13.58 -23.22 10.43
N ILE A 30 -14.02 -24.33 11.03
CA ILE A 30 -14.99 -25.26 10.40
C ILE A 30 -16.28 -24.46 10.08
N GLY A 31 -16.59 -24.32 8.79
CA GLY A 31 -17.75 -23.54 8.31
C GLY A 31 -17.48 -22.04 8.11
N GLY A 32 -16.24 -21.59 8.29
CA GLY A 32 -15.81 -20.22 8.00
C GLY A 32 -15.42 -19.96 6.54
N ILE A 33 -15.07 -18.73 6.23
CA ILE A 33 -14.53 -18.34 4.93
C ILE A 33 -13.06 -18.78 4.85
N ASP A 34 -12.65 -19.43 3.76
CA ASP A 34 -11.31 -20.00 3.59
C ASP A 34 -10.19 -18.95 3.72
N ASN A 35 -10.45 -17.74 3.23
CA ASN A 35 -9.50 -16.62 3.25
C ASN A 35 -10.19 -15.38 3.81
N ALA A 36 -9.99 -15.11 5.09
CA ALA A 36 -10.56 -13.95 5.78
C ALA A 36 -9.71 -12.68 5.54
N VAL A 37 -10.36 -11.50 5.51
CA VAL A 37 -9.67 -10.20 5.54
C VAL A 37 -9.20 -9.86 6.95
N ILE A 38 -8.13 -9.07 7.02
CA ILE A 38 -7.66 -8.52 8.29
C ILE A 38 -8.68 -7.56 8.88
N LYS A 39 -8.95 -7.71 10.19
CA LYS A 39 -9.90 -6.89 10.96
C LYS A 39 -9.25 -6.40 12.24
N ASN A 40 -9.64 -5.23 12.67
CA ASN A 40 -9.28 -4.73 14.00
C ASN A 40 -9.92 -5.65 15.05
N PRO A 41 -9.14 -6.18 16.01
CA PRO A 41 -9.65 -7.17 16.98
C PRO A 41 -10.71 -6.59 17.94
N ILE A 42 -10.73 -5.27 18.12
CA ILE A 42 -11.69 -4.59 19.02
C ILE A 42 -12.99 -4.26 18.28
N THR A 43 -12.88 -3.59 17.13
CA THR A 43 -14.05 -3.12 16.38
C THR A 43 -14.63 -4.16 15.43
N GLN A 44 -13.88 -5.24 15.14
CA GLN A 44 -14.19 -6.26 14.14
C GLN A 44 -14.39 -5.68 12.72
N LYS A 45 -14.02 -4.42 12.51
CA LYS A 45 -14.09 -3.75 11.20
C LYS A 45 -12.81 -4.01 10.41
N PRO A 46 -12.89 -4.23 9.08
CA PRO A 46 -11.73 -4.31 8.23
C PRO A 46 -10.96 -2.98 8.23
N TYR A 47 -9.65 -3.07 8.07
CA TYR A 47 -8.78 -1.90 7.88
C TYR A 47 -7.69 -2.20 6.86
N ILE A 48 -7.03 -1.18 6.35
CA ILE A 48 -5.87 -1.33 5.48
C ILE A 48 -4.60 -1.11 6.30
N PRO A 49 -3.77 -2.14 6.52
CA PRO A 49 -2.51 -1.97 7.26
C PRO A 49 -1.56 -1.00 6.55
N GLY A 50 -1.00 -0.07 7.29
CA GLY A 50 0.03 0.85 6.78
C GLY A 50 1.25 0.11 6.24
N SER A 51 1.58 -1.07 6.80
CA SER A 51 2.64 -1.94 6.30
C SER A 51 2.34 -2.48 4.90
N SER A 52 1.08 -2.81 4.58
CA SER A 52 0.66 -3.26 3.25
C SER A 52 0.79 -2.15 2.22
N LEU A 53 0.37 -0.93 2.55
CA LEU A 53 0.56 0.25 1.70
C LEU A 53 2.04 0.54 1.48
N LYS A 54 2.82 0.60 2.57
CA LYS A 54 4.26 0.83 2.53
C LYS A 54 4.98 -0.19 1.64
N GLY A 55 4.72 -1.47 1.86
CA GLY A 55 5.37 -2.55 1.11
C GLY A 55 5.02 -2.51 -0.38
N LYS A 56 3.76 -2.30 -0.72
CA LYS A 56 3.30 -2.23 -2.11
C LYS A 56 3.86 -1.03 -2.85
N ILE A 57 3.79 0.16 -2.26
CA ILE A 57 4.32 1.39 -2.89
C ILE A 57 5.83 1.28 -3.07
N ARG A 58 6.56 0.75 -2.08
CA ARG A 58 7.99 0.49 -2.19
C ARG A 58 8.30 -0.45 -3.35
N SER A 59 7.63 -1.59 -3.43
CA SER A 59 7.83 -2.58 -4.49
C SER A 59 7.58 -1.99 -5.88
N LEU A 60 6.55 -1.17 -6.05
CA LEU A 60 6.25 -0.50 -7.32
C LEU A 60 7.35 0.50 -7.72
N LEU A 61 7.90 1.25 -6.77
CA LEU A 61 9.03 2.14 -7.03
C LEU A 61 10.32 1.38 -7.32
N GLU A 62 10.53 0.23 -6.67
CA GLU A 62 11.65 -0.67 -6.97
C GLU A 62 11.53 -1.25 -8.38
N TRP A 63 10.32 -1.65 -8.83
CA TRP A 63 10.11 -2.07 -10.23
C TRP A 63 10.37 -0.93 -11.21
N ARG A 64 9.88 0.26 -10.90
CA ARG A 64 10.13 1.45 -11.74
C ARG A 64 11.62 1.79 -11.85
N SER A 65 12.42 1.54 -10.82
CA SER A 65 13.87 1.79 -10.86
C SER A 65 14.62 0.85 -11.80
N GLY A 66 14.04 -0.30 -12.14
CA GLY A 66 14.70 -1.35 -12.91
C GLY A 66 15.67 -2.21 -12.09
N GLU A 67 15.84 -1.94 -10.79
CA GLU A 67 16.80 -2.63 -9.91
C GLU A 67 16.13 -3.70 -9.01
N VAL A 68 14.86 -4.03 -9.27
CA VAL A 68 14.08 -4.99 -8.47
C VAL A 68 14.75 -6.37 -8.38
N LYS A 69 14.66 -6.98 -7.19
CA LYS A 69 15.19 -8.30 -6.85
C LYS A 69 14.16 -9.10 -6.05
N GLU A 70 14.52 -10.36 -5.71
CA GLU A 70 13.70 -11.18 -4.80
C GLU A 70 13.52 -10.55 -3.41
N LYS A 71 14.55 -9.86 -2.92
CA LYS A 71 14.52 -9.14 -1.64
C LYS A 71 14.40 -7.63 -1.90
N PRO A 72 13.83 -6.88 -0.95
CA PRO A 72 13.80 -5.42 -1.03
C PRO A 72 15.19 -4.84 -1.26
N LEU A 73 15.28 -3.76 -2.01
CA LEU A 73 16.55 -3.07 -2.27
C LEU A 73 17.29 -2.72 -0.97
N SER A 74 18.60 -2.82 -1.03
CA SER A 74 19.53 -2.58 0.06
C SER A 74 20.63 -1.61 -0.38
N ILE A 75 21.53 -1.26 0.54
CA ILE A 75 22.68 -0.38 0.26
C ILE A 75 23.62 -0.94 -0.82
N SER A 76 23.74 -2.28 -0.93
CA SER A 76 24.56 -2.92 -1.96
C SER A 76 24.03 -2.72 -3.38
N ASP A 77 22.80 -2.22 -3.52
CA ASP A 77 22.15 -1.97 -4.79
C ASP A 77 22.31 -0.52 -5.28
N ILE A 78 22.95 0.31 -4.47
CA ILE A 78 23.29 1.70 -4.83
C ILE A 78 24.49 1.68 -5.79
N LYS A 79 24.22 1.47 -7.08
CA LYS A 79 25.25 1.40 -8.12
C LYS A 79 24.70 1.71 -9.50
N GLY A 80 25.59 2.03 -10.45
CA GLY A 80 25.20 2.30 -11.83
C GLY A 80 24.44 3.62 -12.00
N SER A 81 23.72 3.72 -13.11
CA SER A 81 22.95 4.92 -13.49
C SER A 81 21.76 5.22 -12.58
N ASN A 82 21.22 4.20 -11.91
CA ASN A 82 20.02 4.31 -11.07
C ASN A 82 20.36 4.50 -9.57
N ALA A 83 21.64 4.66 -9.22
CA ALA A 83 22.11 4.76 -7.83
C ALA A 83 21.36 5.81 -7.00
N GLU A 84 21.12 7.00 -7.57
CA GLU A 84 20.43 8.08 -6.83
C GLU A 84 18.93 7.75 -6.62
N MET A 85 18.29 7.12 -7.58
CA MET A 85 16.92 6.66 -7.42
C MET A 85 16.81 5.59 -6.32
N VAL A 86 17.73 4.62 -6.30
CA VAL A 86 17.81 3.60 -5.23
C VAL A 86 18.02 4.27 -3.87
N LYS A 87 18.95 5.24 -3.77
CA LYS A 87 19.17 6.02 -2.54
C LYS A 87 17.89 6.71 -2.08
N ASN A 88 17.14 7.34 -2.97
CA ASN A 88 15.91 8.04 -2.63
C ASN A 88 14.80 7.08 -2.19
N ILE A 89 14.69 5.89 -2.79
CA ILE A 89 13.80 4.83 -2.30
C ILE A 89 14.22 4.43 -0.88
N LEU A 90 15.51 4.20 -0.63
CA LEU A 90 16.00 3.84 0.70
C LEU A 90 15.82 4.97 1.73
N ARG A 91 15.96 6.24 1.33
CA ARG A 91 15.65 7.39 2.20
C ARG A 91 14.16 7.41 2.58
N LEU A 92 13.25 7.18 1.63
CA LEU A 92 11.81 7.15 1.92
C LEU A 92 11.43 5.98 2.83
N PHE A 93 11.83 4.77 2.48
CA PHE A 93 11.31 3.54 3.09
C PHE A 93 12.22 2.93 4.17
N GLY A 94 13.47 3.33 4.21
CA GLY A 94 14.48 2.83 5.13
C GLY A 94 15.33 1.69 4.54
N VAL A 95 16.48 1.47 5.16
CA VAL A 95 17.39 0.35 4.87
C VAL A 95 16.99 -0.88 5.69
N SER A 96 17.45 -2.08 5.25
CA SER A 96 17.24 -3.31 6.01
C SER A 96 17.91 -3.23 7.39
N ALA A 97 17.32 -3.91 8.38
CA ALA A 97 17.88 -3.99 9.72
C ALA A 97 19.24 -4.70 9.77
N ASP A 98 19.49 -5.57 8.79
CA ASP A 98 20.76 -6.33 8.66
C ASP A 98 21.91 -5.49 8.05
N SER A 99 21.62 -4.25 7.62
CA SER A 99 22.66 -3.35 7.08
C SER A 99 23.65 -2.95 8.17
N ASN A 100 24.94 -2.97 7.84
CA ASN A 100 25.96 -2.50 8.77
C ASN A 100 25.81 -0.99 9.00
N LYS A 101 25.42 -0.62 10.23
CA LYS A 101 25.12 0.76 10.63
C LYS A 101 26.33 1.69 10.56
N ASP A 102 27.54 1.14 10.54
CA ASP A 102 28.77 1.91 10.49
C ASP A 102 29.19 2.29 9.07
N GLU A 103 28.55 1.74 8.05
CA GLU A 103 28.84 2.13 6.67
C GLU A 103 28.49 3.61 6.43
N PRO A 104 29.38 4.38 5.79
CA PRO A 104 29.17 5.80 5.52
C PRO A 104 27.86 6.08 4.78
N VAL A 105 27.49 5.21 3.84
CA VAL A 105 26.27 5.35 3.04
C VAL A 105 25.00 5.14 3.88
N VAL A 106 25.03 4.27 4.90
CA VAL A 106 23.91 4.07 5.84
C VAL A 106 23.71 5.33 6.68
N LYS A 107 24.82 5.95 7.13
CA LYS A 107 24.77 7.22 7.87
C LYS A 107 24.27 8.37 7.00
N GLU A 108 24.62 8.39 5.71
CA GLU A 108 24.12 9.35 4.74
C GLU A 108 22.61 9.20 4.50
N ILE A 109 22.13 7.97 4.28
CA ILE A 109 20.70 7.68 4.10
C ILE A 109 19.92 8.02 5.37
N GLY A 110 20.39 7.54 6.51
CA GLY A 110 19.79 7.78 7.83
C GLY A 110 18.47 7.04 8.03
N VAL A 111 17.56 7.64 8.82
CA VAL A 111 16.28 7.03 9.19
C VAL A 111 15.26 7.12 8.05
N ALA A 112 14.30 6.18 7.99
CA ALA A 112 13.19 6.24 7.04
C ALA A 112 12.40 7.56 7.18
N ARG A 113 12.06 8.18 6.04
CA ARG A 113 11.30 9.45 6.03
C ARG A 113 9.81 9.21 6.19
N LEU A 114 9.30 8.09 5.69
CA LEU A 114 7.86 7.81 5.69
C LEU A 114 7.40 7.10 6.96
N GLY A 115 6.30 7.58 7.53
CA GLY A 115 5.54 6.91 8.56
C GLY A 115 4.11 6.68 8.08
N PHE A 116 3.76 5.44 7.76
CA PHE A 116 2.40 5.06 7.36
C PHE A 116 1.56 4.77 8.59
N GLN A 117 0.30 5.16 8.54
CA GLN A 117 -0.71 4.75 9.52
C GLN A 117 -1.60 3.67 8.91
N ASP A 118 -2.22 2.87 9.77
CA ASP A 118 -3.30 1.99 9.36
C ASP A 118 -4.50 2.86 8.96
N CYS A 119 -5.20 2.46 7.91
CA CYS A 119 -6.34 3.21 7.39
C CYS A 119 -7.63 2.51 7.83
N GLU A 120 -8.39 3.18 8.68
CA GLU A 120 -9.73 2.75 9.09
C GLU A 120 -10.78 3.29 8.11
N PHE A 121 -12.00 2.77 8.19
CA PHE A 121 -13.10 3.34 7.42
C PHE A 121 -13.32 4.80 7.77
N THR A 122 -13.73 5.59 6.77
CA THR A 122 -14.19 6.95 7.02
C THR A 122 -15.54 6.92 7.75
N SER A 123 -15.83 7.93 8.58
CA SER A 123 -17.07 8.00 9.34
C SER A 123 -18.32 8.03 8.45
N ASP A 124 -18.27 8.67 7.28
CA ASP A 124 -19.36 8.67 6.32
C ASP A 124 -19.60 7.29 5.69
N TRP A 125 -18.57 6.48 5.50
CA TRP A 125 -18.71 5.10 5.03
C TRP A 125 -19.29 4.20 6.10
N GLU A 126 -18.85 4.33 7.35
CA GLU A 126 -19.42 3.59 8.49
C GLU A 126 -20.90 3.90 8.67
N GLN A 127 -21.27 5.17 8.66
CA GLN A 127 -22.66 5.60 8.75
C GLN A 127 -23.49 5.03 7.60
N TYR A 128 -22.97 5.06 6.36
CA TYR A 128 -23.64 4.47 5.20
C TYR A 128 -23.91 2.97 5.38
N LEU A 129 -22.96 2.19 5.91
CA LEU A 129 -23.16 0.77 6.19
C LEU A 129 -24.25 0.54 7.25
N GLU A 130 -24.24 1.33 8.32
CA GLU A 130 -25.21 1.23 9.40
C GLU A 130 -26.63 1.60 8.94
N GLU A 131 -26.82 2.73 8.27
CA GLU A 131 -28.11 3.19 7.77
C GLU A 131 -28.75 2.23 6.76
N ASN A 132 -27.95 1.53 5.99
CA ASN A 132 -28.43 0.58 4.98
C ASN A 132 -28.36 -0.90 5.44
N ASN A 133 -27.98 -1.15 6.69
CA ASN A 133 -27.82 -2.50 7.27
C ASN A 133 -26.95 -3.43 6.39
N LEU A 134 -25.82 -2.88 5.92
CA LEU A 134 -24.88 -3.58 5.03
C LEU A 134 -23.72 -4.18 5.80
N SER A 135 -23.22 -5.33 5.31
CA SER A 135 -21.97 -5.91 5.82
C SER A 135 -20.76 -5.13 5.34
N ALA A 136 -19.75 -5.00 6.21
CA ALA A 136 -18.45 -4.41 5.87
C ALA A 136 -17.61 -5.28 4.92
N THR A 137 -17.99 -6.54 4.74
CA THR A 137 -17.30 -7.51 3.86
C THR A 137 -18.32 -8.31 3.05
N GLU A 138 -17.84 -8.84 1.94
CA GLU A 138 -18.57 -9.76 1.07
C GLU A 138 -17.76 -11.04 0.81
N ALA A 139 -18.42 -12.14 0.55
CA ALA A 139 -17.78 -13.38 0.13
C ALA A 139 -17.81 -13.50 -1.39
N LYS A 140 -16.64 -13.67 -2.01
CA LYS A 140 -16.53 -13.96 -3.45
C LYS A 140 -16.18 -15.43 -3.65
N PHE A 141 -16.97 -16.11 -4.47
CA PHE A 141 -16.74 -17.49 -4.87
C PHE A 141 -15.95 -17.52 -6.19
N GLU A 142 -14.93 -18.36 -6.25
CA GLU A 142 -14.12 -18.60 -7.44
C GLU A 142 -13.97 -20.10 -7.67
N ASN A 143 -14.06 -20.55 -8.93
CA ASN A 143 -13.90 -21.93 -9.31
C ASN A 143 -12.71 -22.10 -10.27
N THR A 144 -12.12 -23.28 -10.28
CA THR A 144 -11.22 -23.71 -11.34
C THR A 144 -12.04 -24.39 -12.43
N ILE A 145 -11.83 -24.01 -13.70
CA ILE A 145 -12.49 -24.66 -14.83
C ILE A 145 -11.56 -25.73 -15.40
N ASP A 146 -12.03 -26.97 -15.46
CA ASP A 146 -11.36 -28.04 -16.18
C ASP A 146 -11.29 -27.69 -17.68
N ARG A 147 -10.10 -27.73 -18.26
CA ARG A 147 -9.88 -27.29 -19.64
C ARG A 147 -10.38 -28.27 -20.70
N ILE A 148 -10.65 -29.52 -20.34
CA ILE A 148 -11.12 -30.56 -21.23
C ILE A 148 -12.63 -30.69 -21.17
N THR A 149 -13.19 -30.79 -19.96
CA THR A 149 -14.61 -31.04 -19.73
C THR A 149 -15.43 -29.76 -19.58
N SER A 150 -14.78 -28.59 -19.44
CA SER A 150 -15.39 -27.28 -19.16
C SER A 150 -16.25 -27.27 -17.88
N THR A 151 -16.00 -28.22 -16.96
CA THR A 151 -16.71 -28.27 -15.69
C THR A 151 -16.01 -27.44 -14.60
N ALA A 152 -16.81 -26.81 -13.73
CA ALA A 152 -16.30 -26.10 -12.56
C ALA A 152 -15.90 -27.08 -11.45
N GLY A 153 -14.72 -26.85 -10.85
CA GLY A 153 -14.21 -27.63 -9.73
C GLY A 153 -13.46 -26.74 -8.74
N ASN A 154 -13.10 -27.32 -7.59
CA ASN A 154 -12.33 -26.67 -6.54
C ASN A 154 -12.88 -25.27 -6.15
N PRO A 155 -14.13 -25.17 -5.67
CA PRO A 155 -14.69 -23.89 -5.23
C PRO A 155 -13.85 -23.34 -4.09
N ARG A 156 -13.54 -22.04 -4.15
CA ARG A 156 -12.84 -21.30 -3.10
C ARG A 156 -13.66 -20.10 -2.72
N GLN A 157 -13.70 -19.79 -1.44
CA GLN A 157 -14.40 -18.64 -0.90
C GLN A 157 -13.39 -17.65 -0.35
N THR A 158 -13.41 -16.43 -0.86
CA THR A 158 -12.51 -15.35 -0.43
C THR A 158 -13.34 -14.21 0.11
N GLU A 159 -13.10 -13.82 1.36
CA GLU A 159 -13.66 -12.59 1.92
C GLU A 159 -12.94 -11.38 1.31
N ARG A 160 -13.67 -10.33 1.03
CA ARG A 160 -13.12 -9.06 0.57
C ARG A 160 -13.95 -7.88 1.04
N ILE A 161 -13.33 -6.73 1.14
CA ILE A 161 -14.02 -5.47 1.39
C ILE A 161 -14.65 -5.03 0.07
N PRO A 162 -15.93 -4.66 0.02
CA PRO A 162 -16.63 -4.35 -1.23
C PRO A 162 -16.09 -3.08 -1.91
N ALA A 163 -16.31 -2.98 -3.22
CA ALA A 163 -16.07 -1.75 -3.97
C ALA A 163 -16.92 -0.59 -3.40
N GLY A 164 -16.40 0.62 -3.47
CA GLY A 164 -17.03 1.83 -2.91
C GLY A 164 -16.58 2.14 -1.48
N ALA A 165 -15.98 1.18 -0.77
CA ALA A 165 -15.48 1.42 0.58
C ALA A 165 -14.44 2.54 0.61
N LYS A 166 -14.53 3.38 1.64
CA LYS A 166 -13.69 4.57 1.84
C LYS A 166 -12.89 4.45 3.13
N PHE A 167 -11.63 4.82 3.05
CA PHE A 167 -10.69 4.78 4.17
C PHE A 167 -10.00 6.11 4.37
N ASP A 168 -9.74 6.44 5.62
CA ASP A 168 -8.92 7.58 6.00
C ASP A 168 -7.43 7.26 5.77
N PHE A 169 -6.88 7.76 4.67
CA PHE A 169 -5.45 7.61 4.37
C PHE A 169 -4.65 8.73 4.98
N LYS A 170 -3.64 8.35 5.76
CA LYS A 170 -2.69 9.29 6.36
C LYS A 170 -1.29 8.70 6.41
N LEU A 171 -0.32 9.48 5.99
CA LEU A 171 1.09 9.22 6.24
C LEU A 171 1.82 10.50 6.61
N THR A 172 2.99 10.38 7.21
CA THR A 172 3.89 11.49 7.51
C THR A 172 5.19 11.36 6.73
N LEU A 173 5.69 12.48 6.23
CA LEU A 173 7.01 12.59 5.59
C LEU A 173 7.90 13.50 6.45
N ARG A 174 8.95 12.93 7.03
CA ARG A 174 9.99 13.69 7.72
C ARG A 174 10.90 14.34 6.69
N GLN A 175 11.16 15.64 6.85
CA GLN A 175 12.08 16.41 6.02
C GLN A 175 13.30 16.81 6.86
N PHE A 176 14.46 16.38 6.43
CA PHE A 176 15.72 16.72 7.06
C PHE A 176 16.46 17.79 6.23
N GLU A 177 17.37 18.50 6.88
CA GLU A 177 18.13 19.63 6.30
C GLU A 177 18.82 19.30 4.96
N ASN A 178 19.27 18.05 4.81
CA ASN A 178 19.99 17.60 3.62
C ASN A 178 19.12 16.79 2.63
N ASP A 179 17.81 16.74 2.84
CA ASP A 179 16.93 16.03 1.92
C ASP A 179 16.65 16.89 0.68
N SER A 180 16.63 16.24 -0.49
CA SER A 180 16.23 16.88 -1.73
C SER A 180 14.70 17.03 -1.81
N GLU A 181 14.21 18.05 -2.51
CA GLU A 181 12.77 18.23 -2.79
C GLU A 181 12.16 17.06 -3.58
N ASN A 182 13.00 16.29 -4.27
CA ASN A 182 12.57 15.16 -5.09
C ASN A 182 11.91 13.99 -4.30
N LEU A 183 12.03 13.94 -2.96
CA LEU A 183 11.42 12.87 -2.17
C LEU A 183 9.90 12.95 -2.16
N ILE A 184 9.30 14.14 -2.17
CA ILE A 184 7.85 14.33 -2.28
C ILE A 184 7.38 13.86 -3.65
N ASP A 185 8.06 14.26 -4.71
CA ASP A 185 7.74 13.86 -6.08
C ASP A 185 7.80 12.33 -6.25
N LEU A 186 8.85 11.69 -5.73
CA LEU A 186 8.98 10.25 -5.75
C LEU A 186 7.86 9.54 -4.96
N LEU A 187 7.47 10.07 -3.81
CA LEU A 187 6.34 9.55 -3.05
C LEU A 187 5.03 9.64 -3.86
N LEU A 188 4.75 10.80 -4.46
CA LEU A 188 3.55 11.02 -5.27
C LEU A 188 3.52 10.10 -6.51
N LYS A 189 4.67 9.88 -7.16
CA LYS A 189 4.81 8.87 -8.21
C LYS A 189 4.48 7.46 -7.70
N GLY A 190 4.92 7.11 -6.49
CA GLY A 190 4.59 5.84 -5.85
C GLY A 190 3.10 5.66 -5.56
N LEU A 191 2.42 6.71 -5.07
CA LEU A 191 0.96 6.71 -4.88
C LEU A 191 0.23 6.56 -6.22
N ARG A 192 0.69 7.26 -7.26
CA ARG A 192 0.11 7.14 -8.61
C ARG A 192 0.29 5.75 -9.20
N LEU A 193 1.45 5.13 -9.02
CA LEU A 193 1.69 3.74 -9.42
C LEU A 193 0.73 2.78 -8.73
N LEU A 194 0.42 2.99 -7.45
CA LEU A 194 -0.55 2.18 -6.73
C LEU A 194 -1.96 2.29 -7.33
N GLU A 195 -2.43 3.48 -7.75
CA GLU A 195 -3.71 3.64 -8.46
C GLU A 195 -3.73 2.90 -9.81
N LEU A 196 -2.60 2.89 -10.52
CA LEU A 196 -2.48 2.21 -11.81
C LEU A 196 -2.40 0.68 -11.68
N ASP A 197 -1.87 0.19 -10.55
CA ASP A 197 -1.75 -1.24 -10.26
C ASP A 197 -2.89 -1.72 -9.33
N SER A 198 -2.60 -2.40 -8.24
CA SER A 198 -3.56 -2.92 -7.28
C SER A 198 -2.94 -3.08 -5.90
N LEU A 199 -3.77 -2.96 -4.86
CA LEU A 199 -3.41 -3.23 -3.46
C LEU A 199 -3.90 -4.63 -3.05
N GLY A 200 -3.16 -5.30 -2.16
CA GLY A 200 -3.52 -6.60 -1.61
C GLY A 200 -3.35 -7.75 -2.61
N GLY A 201 -4.07 -8.83 -2.36
CA GLY A 201 -4.00 -10.06 -3.15
C GLY A 201 -4.92 -10.04 -4.36
N SER A 202 -4.67 -10.98 -5.29
CA SER A 202 -5.55 -11.25 -6.45
C SER A 202 -5.74 -10.08 -7.44
N GLY A 203 -4.77 -9.16 -7.53
CA GLY A 203 -4.83 -8.01 -8.44
C GLY A 203 -5.09 -8.39 -9.90
N SER A 204 -4.44 -9.46 -10.40
CA SER A 204 -4.67 -9.98 -11.76
C SER A 204 -6.08 -10.53 -11.99
N ARG A 205 -6.85 -10.77 -10.93
CA ARG A 205 -8.25 -11.20 -10.97
C ARG A 205 -9.23 -10.06 -10.70
N GLY A 206 -8.77 -8.82 -10.80
CA GLY A 206 -9.58 -7.61 -10.71
C GLY A 206 -9.84 -7.11 -9.28
N TYR A 207 -9.01 -7.53 -8.29
CA TYR A 207 -9.12 -7.02 -6.93
C TYR A 207 -8.22 -5.79 -6.71
N GLY A 208 -8.53 -5.02 -5.69
CA GLY A 208 -7.62 -4.04 -5.10
C GLY A 208 -7.34 -2.79 -5.91
N LYS A 209 -8.17 -2.44 -6.92
CA LYS A 209 -8.06 -1.12 -7.55
C LYS A 209 -8.48 -0.04 -6.57
N VAL A 210 -7.61 0.96 -6.41
CA VAL A 210 -7.82 2.07 -5.46
C VAL A 210 -7.71 3.42 -6.15
N GLU A 211 -8.26 4.46 -5.53
CA GLU A 211 -8.15 5.85 -5.95
C GLU A 211 -7.96 6.74 -4.71
N PHE A 212 -6.98 7.65 -4.75
CA PHE A 212 -6.81 8.65 -3.70
C PHE A 212 -7.59 9.92 -4.07
N GLN A 213 -8.65 10.19 -3.32
CA GLN A 213 -9.47 11.40 -3.48
C GLN A 213 -9.09 12.45 -2.44
N ASN A 214 -9.20 13.72 -2.81
CA ASN A 214 -8.90 14.85 -1.94
C ASN A 214 -7.47 14.81 -1.34
N LEU A 215 -6.50 14.34 -2.14
CA LEU A 215 -5.12 14.23 -1.69
C LEU A 215 -4.55 15.62 -1.38
N THR A 216 -3.93 15.72 -0.21
CA THR A 216 -3.17 16.91 0.21
C THR A 216 -1.78 16.53 0.67
N VAL A 217 -0.82 17.43 0.44
CA VAL A 217 0.55 17.38 1.00
C VAL A 217 0.73 18.64 1.83
N GLY A 218 0.69 18.51 3.16
CA GLY A 218 0.44 19.65 4.03
C GLY A 218 -0.88 20.30 3.66
N ASP A 219 -0.85 21.61 3.41
CA ASP A 219 -2.05 22.41 3.03
C ASP A 219 -2.29 22.47 1.51
N LYS A 220 -1.46 21.81 0.69
CA LYS A 220 -1.56 21.86 -0.77
C LYS A 220 -2.32 20.68 -1.32
N ALA A 221 -3.41 20.94 -2.06
CA ALA A 221 -4.11 19.92 -2.82
C ALA A 221 -3.24 19.42 -4.00
N VAL A 222 -3.27 18.10 -4.25
CA VAL A 222 -2.52 17.44 -5.31
C VAL A 222 -3.44 16.55 -6.13
N ASN A 223 -3.36 16.66 -7.45
CA ASN A 223 -4.07 15.76 -8.37
C ASN A 223 -3.11 14.69 -8.91
N LEU A 224 -3.22 13.46 -8.43
CA LEU A 224 -2.36 12.36 -8.87
C LEU A 224 -2.53 12.03 -10.36
N LYS A 225 -3.67 12.35 -10.99
CA LYS A 225 -3.90 12.09 -12.42
C LYS A 225 -3.01 12.94 -13.33
N GLU A 226 -2.49 14.06 -12.83
CA GLU A 226 -1.55 14.93 -13.54
C GLU A 226 -0.09 14.45 -13.43
N ILE A 227 0.17 13.49 -12.54
CA ILE A 227 1.51 12.97 -12.30
C ILE A 227 1.79 11.81 -13.27
N ASN A 228 2.83 11.98 -14.09
CA ASN A 228 3.37 10.86 -14.88
C ASN A 228 4.38 10.09 -14.01
N PRO A 229 4.06 8.87 -13.54
CA PRO A 229 4.96 8.13 -12.68
C PRO A 229 6.14 7.51 -13.43
N PHE A 230 6.15 7.55 -14.77
CA PHE A 230 7.19 6.97 -15.63
C PHE A 230 8.15 8.03 -16.20
N ALA A 231 7.89 9.30 -15.94
CA ALA A 231 8.79 10.39 -16.32
C ALA A 231 9.94 10.58 -15.33
#